data_0c90e043e7c72a33972e5ecc06a81d3b
#
_entry.id   0c90e043e7c72a33972e5ecc06a81d3b
#
_cell.length_a   1.000
_cell.length_b   1.000
_cell.length_c   1.000
_cell.angle_alpha   90.00
_cell.angle_beta   90.00
_cell.angle_gamma   90.00
#
_symmetry.space_group_name_H-M   'P 1'
#
loop_
_entity.id
_entity.type
_entity.pdbx_description
1 polymer ?
#
loop_
_entity_poly.entity_id
_entity_poly.type
_entity_poly.pdbx_seq_one_letter_code
_entity_poly.pdbx_strand_id
1 'polypeptide(L)'
;TLQSAQASVARAEATLAQATALTDRYKPLVEANAISKQDYTTAVAAQKQAEADLASAKAAVETARINLGYASVTAPISGRIGRALVTEGALVGQGEVTQLATIQQIHPVYVNFTQSASDVMRLRSAMDAGQLKKVSGQDAASVRIVLDDGTEYGQTGKLLFSDLTVDATSGQILSLIH
;
A
#
# COMPACT_ATOMS: atom_id res chain seq x y z
N THR A 1 9.54 15.60 17.63
CA THR A 1 8.19 15.07 17.94
C THR A 1 7.15 15.72 17.04
N LEU A 2 5.97 15.07 16.85
CA LEU A 2 4.86 15.61 16.04
C LEU A 2 4.44 17.02 16.55
N GLN A 3 4.32 17.17 17.85
CA GLN A 3 3.92 18.44 18.46
C GLN A 3 4.93 19.58 18.18
N SER A 4 6.22 19.27 18.19
CA SER A 4 7.27 20.25 17.85
C SER A 4 7.19 20.68 16.38
N ALA A 5 6.92 19.74 15.47
CA ALA A 5 6.74 20.04 14.04
C ALA A 5 5.48 20.90 13.80
N GLN A 6 4.37 20.61 14.50
CA GLN A 6 3.15 21.42 14.44
C GLN A 6 3.37 22.85 14.93
N ALA A 7 4.14 23.04 16.02
CA ALA A 7 4.50 24.35 16.49
C ALA A 7 5.35 25.14 15.46
N SER A 8 6.20 24.44 14.69
CA SER A 8 6.98 25.06 13.61
C SER A 8 6.08 25.51 12.45
N VAL A 9 5.03 24.77 12.11
CA VAL A 9 4.03 25.18 11.11
C VAL A 9 3.32 26.46 11.59
N ALA A 10 2.82 26.48 12.82
CA ALA A 10 2.14 27.66 13.34
C ALA A 10 3.03 28.93 13.31
N ARG A 11 4.32 28.77 13.58
CA ARG A 11 5.29 29.86 13.46
C ARG A 11 5.46 30.32 12.01
N ALA A 12 5.61 29.38 11.08
CA ALA A 12 5.77 29.70 9.67
C ALA A 12 4.51 30.36 9.07
N GLU A 13 3.31 29.94 9.50
CA GLU A 13 2.03 30.56 9.13
C GLU A 13 1.96 32.02 9.61
N ALA A 14 2.37 32.30 10.84
CA ALA A 14 2.42 33.66 11.35
C ALA A 14 3.41 34.54 10.58
N THR A 15 4.58 34.02 10.21
CA THR A 15 5.58 34.72 9.39
C THR A 15 5.03 35.00 7.99
N LEU A 16 4.37 34.04 7.37
CA LEU A 16 3.74 34.20 6.05
C LEU A 16 2.63 35.26 6.10
N ALA A 17 1.76 35.22 7.12
CA ALA A 17 0.73 36.21 7.30
C ALA A 17 1.29 37.63 7.42
N GLN A 18 2.39 37.83 8.17
CA GLN A 18 3.07 39.10 8.27
C GLN A 18 3.65 39.58 6.94
N ALA A 19 4.33 38.68 6.19
CA ALA A 19 4.94 39.01 4.90
C ALA A 19 3.86 39.33 3.85
N THR A 20 2.76 38.58 3.84
CA THR A 20 1.61 38.83 2.94
C THR A 20 0.98 40.19 3.24
N ALA A 21 0.70 40.50 4.51
CA ALA A 21 0.14 41.80 4.90
C ALA A 21 1.04 43.00 4.52
N LEU A 22 2.37 42.81 4.56
CA LEU A 22 3.32 43.82 4.10
C LEU A 22 3.27 44.00 2.57
N THR A 23 3.27 42.89 1.83
CA THR A 23 3.17 42.91 0.37
C THR A 23 1.89 43.57 -0.10
N ASP A 24 0.74 43.21 0.51
CA ASP A 24 -0.58 43.79 0.20
C ASP A 24 -0.63 45.29 0.49
N ARG A 25 0.01 45.74 1.58
CA ARG A 25 0.14 47.16 1.90
C ARG A 25 1.00 47.91 0.89
N TYR A 26 2.09 47.31 0.42
CA TYR A 26 3.02 47.93 -0.51
C TYR A 26 2.48 47.97 -1.95
N LYS A 27 1.62 47.07 -2.34
CA LYS A 27 1.07 46.98 -3.69
C LYS A 27 0.42 48.30 -4.14
N PRO A 28 -0.56 48.91 -3.46
CA PRO A 28 -1.13 50.19 -3.86
C PRO A 28 -0.14 51.35 -3.78
N LEU A 29 0.84 51.29 -2.86
CA LEU A 29 1.83 52.36 -2.70
C LEU A 29 2.84 52.39 -3.87
N VAL A 30 3.23 51.26 -4.41
CA VAL A 30 4.11 51.21 -5.59
C VAL A 30 3.37 51.66 -6.85
N GLU A 31 2.08 51.34 -6.97
CA GLU A 31 1.22 51.84 -8.06
C GLU A 31 1.09 53.38 -8.03
N ALA A 32 1.00 53.94 -6.84
CA ALA A 32 0.94 55.40 -6.61
C ALA A 32 2.34 56.09 -6.65
N ASN A 33 3.43 55.32 -6.96
CA ASN A 33 4.82 55.78 -6.89
C ASN A 33 5.24 56.36 -5.50
N ALA A 34 4.57 55.94 -4.42
CA ALA A 34 4.84 56.39 -3.05
C ALA A 34 5.94 55.63 -2.36
N ILE A 35 6.36 54.44 -2.91
CA ILE A 35 7.52 53.65 -2.46
C ILE A 35 8.35 53.21 -3.64
N SER A 36 9.58 52.77 -3.35
CA SER A 36 10.49 52.23 -4.35
C SER A 36 10.01 50.89 -4.90
N LYS A 37 10.17 50.66 -6.19
CA LYS A 37 9.92 49.33 -6.83
C LYS A 37 10.78 48.25 -6.17
N GLN A 38 12.00 48.64 -5.71
CA GLN A 38 12.90 47.74 -5.00
C GLN A 38 12.29 47.23 -3.69
N ASP A 39 11.69 48.13 -2.90
CA ASP A 39 11.08 47.78 -1.61
C ASP A 39 9.89 46.82 -1.81
N TYR A 40 9.07 47.07 -2.82
CA TYR A 40 7.98 46.15 -3.19
C TYR A 40 8.52 44.77 -3.61
N THR A 41 9.53 44.74 -4.49
CA THR A 41 10.15 43.49 -4.93
C THR A 41 10.74 42.70 -3.77
N THR A 42 11.37 43.38 -2.82
CA THR A 42 11.89 42.75 -1.61
C THR A 42 10.78 42.16 -0.74
N ALA A 43 9.67 42.87 -0.58
CA ALA A 43 8.50 42.36 0.15
C ALA A 43 7.90 41.11 -0.50
N VAL A 44 7.76 41.11 -1.83
CA VAL A 44 7.30 39.93 -2.60
C VAL A 44 8.25 38.75 -2.46
N ALA A 45 9.57 38.99 -2.51
CA ALA A 45 10.56 37.95 -2.29
C ALA A 45 10.49 37.35 -0.86
N ALA A 46 10.30 38.19 0.15
CA ALA A 46 10.12 37.76 1.54
C ALA A 46 8.84 36.94 1.73
N GLN A 47 7.74 37.32 1.07
CA GLN A 47 6.50 36.52 1.06
C GLN A 47 6.73 35.14 0.45
N LYS A 48 7.37 35.07 -0.71
CA LYS A 48 7.67 33.78 -1.35
C LYS A 48 8.60 32.90 -0.52
N GLN A 49 9.55 33.51 0.18
CA GLN A 49 10.42 32.79 1.12
C GLN A 49 9.59 32.21 2.26
N ALA A 50 8.68 32.99 2.86
CA ALA A 50 7.82 32.52 3.93
C ALA A 50 6.84 31.42 3.47
N GLU A 51 6.36 31.46 2.23
CA GLU A 51 5.59 30.37 1.61
C GLU A 51 6.39 29.07 1.51
N ALA A 52 7.64 29.14 1.08
CA ALA A 52 8.55 28.00 1.01
C ALA A 52 8.87 27.41 2.40
N ASP A 53 9.10 28.29 3.37
CA ASP A 53 9.35 27.89 4.76
C ASP A 53 8.12 27.19 5.37
N LEU A 54 6.93 27.67 5.10
CA LEU A 54 5.69 27.01 5.50
C LEU A 54 5.54 25.62 4.84
N ALA A 55 5.84 25.50 3.55
CA ALA A 55 5.81 24.21 2.86
C ALA A 55 6.81 23.21 3.47
N SER A 56 8.01 23.67 3.79
CA SER A 56 9.03 22.87 4.47
C SER A 56 8.57 22.41 5.86
N ALA A 57 7.97 23.30 6.64
CA ALA A 57 7.44 22.97 7.97
C ALA A 57 6.29 21.94 7.90
N LYS A 58 5.40 22.04 6.90
CA LYS A 58 4.35 21.04 6.65
C LYS A 58 4.92 19.68 6.28
N ALA A 59 5.95 19.61 5.47
CA ALA A 59 6.64 18.36 5.14
C ALA A 59 7.28 17.71 6.39
N ALA A 60 7.83 18.51 7.30
CA ALA A 60 8.36 18.01 8.57
C ALA A 60 7.26 17.43 9.49
N VAL A 61 6.05 17.99 9.49
CA VAL A 61 4.90 17.42 10.20
C VAL A 61 4.52 16.07 9.60
N GLU A 62 4.48 15.95 8.28
CA GLU A 62 4.15 14.68 7.65
C GLU A 62 5.18 13.59 7.96
N THR A 63 6.46 13.94 7.92
CA THR A 63 7.54 13.02 8.35
C THR A 63 7.37 12.58 9.80
N ALA A 64 7.06 13.52 10.70
CA ALA A 64 6.84 13.21 12.11
C ALA A 64 5.60 12.34 12.34
N ARG A 65 4.55 12.53 11.52
CA ARG A 65 3.33 11.71 11.53
C ARG A 65 3.59 10.29 11.06
N ILE A 66 4.35 10.11 9.97
CA ILE A 66 4.77 8.80 9.47
C ILE A 66 5.56 8.06 10.55
N ASN A 67 6.54 8.74 11.17
CA ASN A 67 7.33 8.15 12.24
C ASN A 67 6.48 7.75 13.47
N LEU A 68 5.46 8.53 13.78
CA LEU A 68 4.50 8.18 14.83
C LEU A 68 3.66 6.95 14.42
N GLY A 69 3.30 6.84 13.14
CA GLY A 69 2.58 5.69 12.60
C GLY A 69 3.34 4.37 12.76
N TYR A 70 4.67 4.40 12.65
CA TYR A 70 5.49 3.21 12.87
C TYR A 70 5.49 2.70 14.33
N ALA A 71 5.08 3.52 15.28
CA ALA A 71 4.88 3.07 16.66
C ALA A 71 3.62 2.21 16.85
N SER A 72 2.73 2.18 15.86
CA SER A 72 1.50 1.39 15.87
C SER A 72 1.59 0.28 14.82
N VAL A 73 1.88 -0.93 15.25
CA VAL A 73 1.94 -2.09 14.37
C VAL A 73 0.53 -2.63 14.13
N THR A 74 0.05 -2.48 12.91
CA THR A 74 -1.28 -2.95 12.51
C THR A 74 -1.18 -4.17 11.58
N ALA A 75 -2.22 -5.01 11.58
CA ALA A 75 -2.32 -6.13 10.68
C ALA A 75 -2.45 -5.64 9.22
N PRO A 76 -1.55 -6.04 8.29
CA PRO A 76 -1.60 -5.61 6.90
C PRO A 76 -2.72 -6.29 6.10
N ILE A 77 -3.23 -7.42 6.60
CA ILE A 77 -4.29 -8.21 5.97
C ILE A 77 -5.32 -8.64 7.02
N SER A 78 -6.55 -8.90 6.56
CA SER A 78 -7.57 -9.57 7.37
C SER A 78 -7.30 -11.07 7.42
N GLY A 79 -7.46 -11.69 8.59
CA GLY A 79 -7.22 -13.10 8.73
C GLY A 79 -7.16 -13.54 10.17
N ARG A 80 -6.76 -14.80 10.39
CA ARG A 80 -6.54 -15.36 11.72
C ARG A 80 -5.10 -15.13 12.16
N ILE A 81 -4.91 -14.46 13.27
CA ILE A 81 -3.59 -14.28 13.88
C ILE A 81 -3.20 -15.56 14.64
N GLY A 82 -1.97 -16.00 14.43
CA GLY A 82 -1.37 -17.12 15.16
C GLY A 82 -0.82 -16.69 16.52
N ARG A 83 0.06 -17.54 17.09
CA ARG A 83 0.72 -17.24 18.37
C ARG A 83 1.67 -16.05 18.23
N ALA A 84 1.86 -15.32 19.32
CA ALA A 84 2.95 -14.35 19.44
C ALA A 84 4.32 -15.08 19.38
N LEU A 85 5.24 -14.51 18.61
CA LEU A 85 6.61 -15.03 18.44
C LEU A 85 7.60 -14.26 19.31
N VAL A 86 7.17 -13.16 19.90
CA VAL A 86 7.95 -12.31 20.81
C VAL A 86 7.20 -12.14 22.13
N THR A 87 7.93 -11.94 23.22
CA THR A 87 7.38 -11.65 24.52
C THR A 87 7.10 -10.16 24.70
N GLU A 88 6.19 -9.81 25.59
CA GLU A 88 5.94 -8.43 25.94
C GLU A 88 7.21 -7.76 26.50
N GLY A 89 7.48 -6.53 26.07
CA GLY A 89 8.69 -5.79 26.44
C GLY A 89 9.92 -6.14 25.60
N ALA A 90 9.85 -7.09 24.67
CA ALA A 90 10.96 -7.37 23.77
C ALA A 90 11.22 -6.20 22.83
N LEU A 91 12.51 -5.88 22.62
CA LEU A 91 12.93 -4.90 21.62
C LEU A 91 12.79 -5.50 20.22
N VAL A 92 12.05 -4.84 19.35
CA VAL A 92 11.79 -5.29 17.97
C VAL A 92 12.18 -4.22 16.95
N GLY A 93 12.63 -4.64 15.77
CA GLY A 93 12.88 -3.74 14.65
C GLY A 93 14.18 -2.93 14.68
N GLN A 94 15.12 -3.26 15.56
CA GLN A 94 16.49 -2.68 15.51
C GLN A 94 17.44 -3.60 14.73
N GLY A 95 17.73 -3.22 13.50
CA GLY A 95 18.74 -3.87 12.65
C GLY A 95 18.21 -5.01 11.80
N GLU A 96 17.42 -5.93 12.32
CA GLU A 96 16.84 -7.06 11.59
C GLU A 96 15.30 -7.05 11.68
N VAL A 97 14.67 -7.64 10.66
CA VAL A 97 13.22 -7.80 10.64
C VAL A 97 12.80 -8.81 11.70
N THR A 98 12.09 -8.34 12.73
CA THR A 98 11.57 -9.19 13.80
C THR A 98 10.15 -9.60 13.48
N GLN A 99 9.90 -10.91 13.33
CA GLN A 99 8.57 -11.45 13.12
C GLN A 99 7.80 -11.45 14.44
N LEU A 100 6.69 -10.75 14.50
CA LEU A 100 5.86 -10.62 15.71
C LEU A 100 4.82 -11.73 15.83
N ALA A 101 4.11 -12.00 14.75
CA ALA A 101 3.10 -13.03 14.61
C ALA A 101 2.87 -13.34 13.13
N THR A 102 2.26 -14.49 12.85
CA THR A 102 1.81 -14.85 11.51
C THR A 102 0.31 -14.63 11.38
N ILE A 103 -0.12 -13.91 10.36
CA ILE A 103 -1.53 -13.75 10.02
C ILE A 103 -1.81 -14.58 8.78
N GLN A 104 -2.79 -15.47 8.87
CA GLN A 104 -3.21 -16.33 7.78
C GLN A 104 -4.58 -15.88 7.28
N GLN A 105 -4.67 -15.58 6.00
CA GLN A 105 -5.95 -15.34 5.36
C GLN A 105 -6.61 -16.70 5.09
N ILE A 106 -7.75 -16.92 5.71
CA ILE A 106 -8.51 -18.18 5.60
C ILE A 106 -9.71 -18.06 4.67
N HIS A 107 -9.95 -16.87 4.13
CA HIS A 107 -11.00 -16.64 3.13
C HIS A 107 -10.58 -15.48 2.23
N PRO A 108 -10.43 -15.72 0.90
CA PRO A 108 -10.49 -17.01 0.21
C PRO A 108 -9.29 -17.92 0.54
N VAL A 109 -9.48 -19.23 0.41
CA VAL A 109 -8.44 -20.25 0.55
C VAL A 109 -7.95 -20.64 -0.83
N TYR A 110 -6.62 -20.75 -0.96
CA TYR A 110 -5.98 -21.25 -2.17
C TYR A 110 -5.52 -22.67 -1.97
N VAL A 111 -5.80 -23.54 -2.92
CA VAL A 111 -5.33 -24.93 -2.94
C VAL A 111 -4.34 -25.10 -4.07
N ASN A 112 -3.10 -25.40 -3.71
CA ASN A 112 -2.03 -25.70 -4.65
C ASN A 112 -1.99 -27.22 -4.88
N PHE A 113 -1.96 -27.65 -6.13
CA PHE A 113 -1.76 -29.03 -6.48
C PHE A 113 -0.91 -29.15 -7.74
N THR A 114 -0.21 -30.26 -7.88
CA THR A 114 0.65 -30.54 -9.01
C THR A 114 -0.04 -31.46 -10.00
N GLN A 115 0.11 -31.19 -11.29
CA GLN A 115 -0.41 -31.99 -12.38
C GLN A 115 0.68 -32.28 -13.39
N SER A 116 0.54 -33.37 -14.13
CA SER A 116 1.42 -33.64 -15.27
C SER A 116 1.18 -32.61 -16.39
N ALA A 117 2.21 -32.24 -17.12
CA ALA A 117 2.09 -31.33 -18.26
C ALA A 117 1.09 -31.87 -19.32
N SER A 118 1.04 -33.20 -19.52
CA SER A 118 0.09 -33.84 -20.45
C SER A 118 -1.37 -33.70 -20.01
N ASP A 119 -1.65 -33.76 -18.70
CA ASP A 119 -2.99 -33.62 -18.16
C ASP A 119 -3.47 -32.18 -18.27
N VAL A 120 -2.60 -31.21 -18.00
CA VAL A 120 -2.88 -29.77 -18.17
C VAL A 120 -3.20 -29.47 -19.64
N MET A 121 -2.43 -30.00 -20.58
CA MET A 121 -2.67 -29.84 -22.02
C MET A 121 -4.03 -30.42 -22.45
N ARG A 122 -4.39 -31.62 -21.97
CA ARG A 122 -5.69 -32.23 -22.24
C ARG A 122 -6.84 -31.41 -21.66
N LEU A 123 -6.68 -30.95 -20.45
CA LEU A 123 -7.67 -30.14 -19.77
C LEU A 123 -7.91 -28.79 -20.51
N ARG A 124 -6.84 -28.18 -20.97
CA ARG A 124 -6.87 -26.95 -21.77
C ARG A 124 -7.59 -27.16 -23.11
N SER A 125 -7.23 -28.24 -23.82
CA SER A 125 -7.91 -28.59 -25.08
C SER A 125 -9.40 -28.89 -24.89
N ALA A 126 -9.79 -29.53 -23.78
CA ALA A 126 -11.19 -29.78 -23.43
C ALA A 126 -11.96 -28.49 -23.08
N MET A 127 -11.27 -27.52 -22.45
CA MET A 127 -11.84 -26.17 -22.21
C MET A 127 -12.06 -25.42 -23.52
N ASP A 128 -11.08 -25.41 -24.40
CA ASP A 128 -11.15 -24.74 -25.71
C ASP A 128 -12.26 -25.38 -26.59
N ALA A 129 -12.47 -26.70 -26.50
CA ALA A 129 -13.51 -27.43 -27.16
C ALA A 129 -14.92 -27.22 -26.51
N GLY A 130 -15.03 -26.45 -25.43
CA GLY A 130 -16.29 -26.17 -24.74
C GLY A 130 -16.88 -27.35 -23.95
N GLN A 131 -16.10 -28.40 -23.71
CA GLN A 131 -16.56 -29.60 -22.98
C GLN A 131 -16.61 -29.40 -21.46
N LEU A 132 -15.99 -28.34 -20.93
CA LEU A 132 -15.96 -28.00 -19.52
C LEU A 132 -16.79 -26.74 -19.23
N LYS A 133 -17.45 -26.71 -18.08
CA LYS A 133 -18.19 -25.53 -17.62
C LYS A 133 -17.21 -24.40 -17.33
N LYS A 134 -17.18 -23.39 -18.19
CA LYS A 134 -16.47 -22.15 -17.92
C LYS A 134 -17.20 -21.34 -16.86
N VAL A 135 -16.47 -20.76 -15.94
CA VAL A 135 -17.02 -19.74 -15.03
C VAL A 135 -17.23 -18.47 -15.84
N SER A 136 -18.44 -17.91 -15.78
CA SER A 136 -18.82 -16.71 -16.56
C SER A 136 -17.78 -15.61 -16.48
N GLY A 137 -17.19 -15.24 -17.64
CA GLY A 137 -16.28 -14.10 -17.79
C GLY A 137 -14.80 -14.36 -17.52
N GLN A 138 -14.39 -15.60 -17.24
CA GLN A 138 -12.97 -15.95 -17.01
C GLN A 138 -12.64 -17.29 -17.67
N ASP A 139 -11.41 -17.43 -18.18
CA ASP A 139 -10.85 -18.71 -18.64
C ASP A 139 -10.47 -19.62 -17.44
N ALA A 140 -11.46 -19.92 -16.61
CA ALA A 140 -11.32 -20.74 -15.43
C ALA A 140 -12.37 -21.87 -15.44
N ALA A 141 -11.96 -23.09 -15.10
CA ALA A 141 -12.87 -24.20 -14.93
C ALA A 141 -13.43 -24.21 -13.50
N SER A 142 -14.74 -24.56 -13.38
CA SER A 142 -15.33 -24.82 -12.07
C SER A 142 -14.88 -26.18 -11.57
N VAL A 143 -14.37 -26.24 -10.35
CA VAL A 143 -13.89 -27.46 -9.71
C VAL A 143 -14.55 -27.68 -8.37
N ARG A 144 -14.69 -28.95 -7.97
CA ARG A 144 -15.11 -29.35 -6.63
C ARG A 144 -13.96 -30.07 -5.96
N ILE A 145 -13.79 -29.82 -4.68
CA ILE A 145 -12.78 -30.47 -3.87
C ILE A 145 -13.45 -31.62 -3.12
N VAL A 146 -12.88 -32.80 -3.24
CA VAL A 146 -13.25 -33.98 -2.46
C VAL A 146 -12.25 -34.14 -1.33
N LEU A 147 -12.70 -34.24 -0.10
CA LEU A 147 -11.87 -34.45 1.08
C LEU A 147 -11.42 -35.91 1.18
N ASP A 148 -10.42 -36.17 2.04
CA ASP A 148 -9.85 -37.51 2.23
C ASP A 148 -10.87 -38.55 2.74
N ASP A 149 -11.93 -38.08 3.39
CA ASP A 149 -13.05 -38.91 3.84
C ASP A 149 -14.08 -39.24 2.72
N GLY A 150 -13.84 -38.75 1.50
CA GLY A 150 -14.71 -38.92 0.36
C GLY A 150 -15.88 -37.91 0.30
N THR A 151 -16.00 -36.99 1.22
CA THR A 151 -17.04 -35.96 1.21
C THR A 151 -16.67 -34.82 0.25
N GLU A 152 -17.69 -34.33 -0.50
CA GLU A 152 -17.49 -33.12 -1.32
C GLU A 152 -17.50 -31.87 -0.44
N TYR A 153 -16.48 -31.00 -0.61
CA TYR A 153 -16.48 -29.69 0.00
C TYR A 153 -17.60 -28.82 -0.58
N GLY A 154 -18.42 -28.22 0.28
CA GLY A 154 -19.65 -27.53 -0.09
C GLY A 154 -19.50 -26.27 -0.95
N GLN A 155 -18.28 -25.81 -1.19
CA GLN A 155 -17.99 -24.67 -2.05
C GLN A 155 -17.32 -25.11 -3.35
N THR A 156 -17.70 -24.47 -4.47
CA THR A 156 -17.04 -24.68 -5.75
C THR A 156 -15.88 -23.74 -5.89
N GLY A 157 -14.71 -24.28 -6.24
CA GLY A 157 -13.52 -23.51 -6.55
C GLY A 157 -13.40 -23.15 -8.03
N LYS A 158 -12.55 -22.21 -8.33
CA LYS A 158 -12.14 -21.84 -9.69
C LYS A 158 -10.72 -22.33 -9.90
N LEU A 159 -10.52 -23.16 -10.92
CA LEU A 159 -9.18 -23.56 -11.33
C LEU A 159 -8.57 -22.44 -12.14
N LEU A 160 -7.55 -21.80 -11.57
CA LEU A 160 -6.74 -20.80 -12.23
C LEU A 160 -5.54 -21.52 -12.85
N PHE A 161 -5.45 -21.55 -14.18
CA PHE A 161 -4.22 -22.00 -14.85
C PHE A 161 -3.17 -20.91 -14.71
N SER A 162 -2.45 -20.93 -13.60
CA SER A 162 -1.59 -19.83 -13.22
C SER A 162 -0.16 -19.96 -13.73
N ASP A 163 0.37 -21.16 -13.85
CA ASP A 163 1.79 -21.31 -14.21
C ASP A 163 1.95 -22.08 -15.53
N LEU A 164 2.72 -21.48 -16.45
CA LEU A 164 3.13 -22.11 -17.71
C LEU A 164 4.51 -22.77 -17.56
N THR A 165 5.10 -22.67 -16.36
CA THR A 165 6.44 -23.22 -16.10
C THR A 165 6.32 -24.68 -15.72
N VAL A 166 6.87 -25.53 -16.57
CA VAL A 166 7.03 -26.96 -16.28
C VAL A 166 8.31 -27.14 -15.47
N ASP A 167 8.22 -27.78 -14.32
CA ASP A 167 9.43 -28.19 -13.59
C ASP A 167 10.20 -29.21 -14.41
N ALA A 168 11.42 -28.87 -14.79
CA ALA A 168 12.24 -29.67 -15.69
C ALA A 168 12.66 -31.02 -15.10
N THR A 169 12.59 -31.19 -13.78
CA THR A 169 13.02 -32.40 -13.07
C THR A 169 11.86 -33.39 -12.93
N SER A 170 10.66 -32.90 -12.62
CA SER A 170 9.46 -33.71 -12.36
C SER A 170 8.48 -33.77 -13.53
N GLY A 171 8.57 -32.86 -14.52
CA GLY A 171 7.62 -32.71 -15.61
C GLY A 171 6.23 -32.24 -15.14
N GLN A 172 6.13 -31.70 -13.93
CA GLN A 172 4.89 -31.26 -13.32
C GLN A 172 4.66 -29.75 -13.45
N ILE A 173 3.41 -29.38 -13.46
CA ILE A 173 2.94 -27.98 -13.46
C ILE A 173 2.20 -27.74 -12.16
N LEU A 174 2.49 -26.61 -11.51
CA LEU A 174 1.75 -26.16 -10.34
C LEU A 174 0.46 -25.49 -10.77
N SER A 175 -0.66 -25.99 -10.31
CA SER A 175 -2.00 -25.42 -10.55
C SER A 175 -2.58 -24.89 -9.24
N LEU A 176 -3.35 -23.78 -9.34
CA LEU A 176 -3.96 -23.09 -8.22
C LEU A 176 -5.47 -23.13 -8.35
N ILE A 177 -6.15 -23.48 -7.26
CA ILE A 177 -7.60 -23.35 -7.10
C ILE A 177 -7.89 -22.21 -6.11
N HIS A 178 -8.82 -21.38 -6.48
CA HIS A 178 -9.29 -20.24 -5.67
C HIS A 178 -10.78 -20.40 -5.37
#